data_d19acffee14588b75965093181024776
#
_entry.id   d19acffee14588b75965093181024776
#
_cell.length_a   1.000
_cell.length_b   1.000
_cell.length_c   1.000
_cell.angle_alpha   90.00
_cell.angle_beta   90.00
_cell.angle_gamma   90.00
#
_symmetry.space_group_name_H-M   'P 1'
#
loop_
_entity.id
_entity.type
_entity.pdbx_description
1 polymer ?
#
loop_
_entity_poly.entity_id
_entity_poly.type
_entity_poly.pdbx_seq_one_letter_code
_entity_poly.pdbx_strand_id
1 'polypeptide(L)'
;MGQKSNPIGLRLQINRTWDSRWFAEGADYGRLLLEDLKIRQFIMKSLPQAAISKVVIERPAKLARISIFAARPGVIIGKKGADIEKLRSTIGKMTASTVSLNIVEIRKPEVDAKLVAQGIADQLERRIAFRRAMKRAVQSALRLGAEGIRVACGGRLGGAEIARSESYREGRVPLHTLRANIDYAEATAHTSYGVCGVKVWVFKGEILGHDPMSQDRLMMEAQTSGVRPPRDDRR
;
A
#
# COMPACT_ATOMS: atom_id res chain seq x y z
N MET A 1 -2.07 13.24 25.04
CA MET A 1 -2.32 11.91 24.44
C MET A 1 -0.98 11.29 24.04
N GLY A 2 -0.73 10.01 24.44
CA GLY A 2 0.52 9.32 24.13
C GLY A 2 0.72 9.06 22.63
N GLN A 3 1.95 8.89 22.22
CA GLN A 3 2.33 8.47 20.89
C GLN A 3 1.79 7.07 20.58
N LYS A 4 1.37 6.83 19.33
CA LYS A 4 0.87 5.52 18.87
C LYS A 4 1.94 4.85 18.02
N SER A 5 2.25 3.59 18.31
CA SER A 5 3.13 2.79 17.45
C SER A 5 2.48 2.49 16.10
N ASN A 6 3.31 2.27 15.08
CA ASN A 6 2.83 1.90 13.75
C ASN A 6 2.22 0.48 13.80
N PRO A 7 0.95 0.29 13.41
CA PRO A 7 0.29 -1.01 13.48
C PRO A 7 0.94 -2.09 12.62
N ILE A 8 1.57 -1.70 11.50
CA ILE A 8 2.30 -2.62 10.62
C ILE A 8 3.58 -3.08 11.31
N GLY A 9 4.38 -2.14 11.86
CA GLY A 9 5.61 -2.46 12.57
C GLY A 9 5.39 -3.36 13.78
N LEU A 10 4.30 -3.14 14.53
CA LEU A 10 3.95 -3.97 15.68
C LEU A 10 3.64 -5.42 15.29
N ARG A 11 3.19 -5.67 14.06
CA ARG A 11 2.75 -6.99 13.57
C ARG A 11 3.74 -7.69 12.65
N LEU A 12 4.92 -7.11 12.44
CA LEU A 12 6.00 -7.77 11.71
C LEU A 12 6.37 -9.09 12.39
N GLN A 13 6.61 -10.13 11.60
CA GLN A 13 6.85 -11.52 12.01
C GLN A 13 5.65 -12.24 12.69
N ILE A 14 4.58 -11.52 13.06
CA ILE A 14 3.40 -12.13 13.66
C ILE A 14 2.39 -12.52 12.57
N ASN A 15 1.91 -11.53 11.81
CA ASN A 15 0.98 -11.75 10.71
C ASN A 15 1.34 -10.98 9.42
N ARG A 16 2.47 -10.28 9.43
CA ARG A 16 3.01 -9.53 8.29
C ARG A 16 4.51 -9.73 8.16
N THR A 17 5.01 -9.58 6.94
CA THR A 17 6.44 -9.60 6.61
C THR A 17 6.86 -8.27 5.99
N TRP A 18 8.15 -8.11 5.77
CA TRP A 18 8.73 -6.90 5.16
C TRP A 18 8.45 -6.83 3.66
N ASP A 19 8.46 -5.62 3.14
CA ASP A 19 8.34 -5.37 1.69
C ASP A 19 9.67 -5.58 0.94
N SER A 20 10.82 -5.51 1.62
CA SER A 20 12.12 -5.93 1.09
C SER A 20 12.53 -7.25 1.74
N ARG A 21 12.76 -8.29 0.94
CA ARG A 21 12.98 -9.67 1.38
C ARG A 21 14.28 -10.19 0.80
N TRP A 22 15.38 -9.81 1.41
CA TRP A 22 16.72 -10.22 1.03
C TRP A 22 17.68 -10.06 2.21
N PHE A 23 18.82 -10.70 2.11
CA PHE A 23 19.90 -10.63 3.08
C PHE A 23 21.19 -10.20 2.38
N ALA A 24 21.99 -9.36 3.04
CA ALA A 24 23.32 -8.98 2.62
C ALA A 24 24.17 -8.61 3.84
N GLU A 25 25.47 -8.74 3.74
CA GLU A 25 26.42 -8.46 4.80
C GLU A 25 27.26 -7.21 4.52
N GLY A 26 27.70 -6.55 5.58
CA GLY A 26 28.64 -5.44 5.53
C GLY A 26 28.19 -4.26 4.64
N ALA A 27 29.11 -3.79 3.82
CA ALA A 27 28.91 -2.62 2.96
C ALA A 27 27.86 -2.83 1.86
N ASP A 28 27.65 -4.09 1.42
CA ASP A 28 26.66 -4.41 0.39
C ASP A 28 25.23 -4.17 0.86
N TYR A 29 24.96 -4.34 2.15
CA TYR A 29 23.63 -4.04 2.72
C TYR A 29 23.23 -2.57 2.46
N GLY A 30 24.11 -1.63 2.78
CA GLY A 30 23.83 -0.21 2.58
C GLY A 30 23.61 0.16 1.10
N ARG A 31 24.43 -0.42 0.20
CA ARG A 31 24.30 -0.21 -1.24
C ARG A 31 22.95 -0.71 -1.76
N LEU A 32 22.60 -1.95 -1.47
CA LEU A 32 21.34 -2.57 -1.92
C LEU A 32 20.12 -1.87 -1.33
N LEU A 33 20.17 -1.42 -0.07
CA LEU A 33 19.10 -0.66 0.56
C LEU A 33 18.87 0.67 -0.15
N LEU A 34 19.93 1.40 -0.48
CA LEU A 34 19.81 2.66 -1.23
C LEU A 34 19.25 2.46 -2.63
N GLU A 35 19.65 1.37 -3.31
CA GLU A 35 19.05 0.99 -4.60
C GLU A 35 17.54 0.74 -4.46
N ASP A 36 17.11 -0.06 -3.47
CA ASP A 36 15.71 -0.35 -3.22
C ASP A 36 14.88 0.91 -2.96
N LEU A 37 15.41 1.83 -2.14
CA LEU A 37 14.73 3.10 -1.86
C LEU A 37 14.58 3.95 -3.13
N LYS A 38 15.62 4.04 -3.96
CA LYS A 38 15.57 4.76 -5.25
C LYS A 38 14.55 4.13 -6.21
N ILE A 39 14.54 2.80 -6.31
CA ILE A 39 13.58 2.06 -7.17
C ILE A 39 12.15 2.33 -6.70
N ARG A 40 11.84 2.22 -5.39
CA ARG A 40 10.52 2.50 -4.84
C ARG A 40 10.06 3.93 -5.14
N GLN A 41 10.93 4.91 -4.89
CA GLN A 41 10.62 6.31 -5.14
C GLN A 41 10.38 6.56 -6.64
N PHE A 42 11.19 5.98 -7.50
CA PHE A 42 11.04 6.09 -8.95
C PHE A 42 9.70 5.52 -9.41
N ILE A 43 9.34 4.29 -8.99
CA ILE A 43 8.08 3.63 -9.36
C ILE A 43 6.88 4.48 -8.90
N MET A 44 6.89 4.94 -7.64
CA MET A 44 5.79 5.75 -7.08
C MET A 44 5.63 7.09 -7.78
N LYS A 45 6.74 7.74 -8.20
CA LYS A 45 6.69 9.03 -8.92
C LYS A 45 6.30 8.87 -10.39
N SER A 46 6.76 7.81 -11.05
CA SER A 46 6.53 7.60 -12.48
C SER A 46 5.10 7.19 -12.82
N LEU A 47 4.41 6.53 -11.87
CA LEU A 47 3.12 5.88 -12.12
C LEU A 47 2.02 6.30 -11.11
N PRO A 48 1.73 7.59 -10.92
CA PRO A 48 0.72 8.04 -9.97
C PRO A 48 -0.69 7.55 -10.33
N GLN A 49 -0.97 7.39 -11.63
CA GLN A 49 -2.28 6.96 -12.12
C GLN A 49 -2.55 5.46 -11.95
N ALA A 50 -1.51 4.66 -11.74
CA ALA A 50 -1.62 3.20 -11.57
C ALA A 50 -2.20 2.79 -10.22
N ALA A 51 -2.30 3.72 -9.27
CA ALA A 51 -2.76 3.48 -7.90
C ALA A 51 -1.99 2.31 -7.24
N ILE A 52 -0.70 2.54 -7.00
CA ILE A 52 0.22 1.55 -6.41
C ILE A 52 0.03 1.52 -4.89
N SER A 53 -0.21 0.33 -4.34
CA SER A 53 -0.31 0.11 -2.89
C SER A 53 1.05 -0.16 -2.28
N LYS A 54 1.74 -1.21 -2.73
CA LYS A 54 3.06 -1.62 -2.23
C LYS A 54 3.95 -2.12 -3.35
N VAL A 55 5.26 -2.06 -3.11
CA VAL A 55 6.29 -2.63 -3.98
C VAL A 55 7.11 -3.60 -3.14
N VAL A 56 7.08 -4.89 -3.48
CA VAL A 56 7.87 -5.93 -2.82
C VAL A 56 9.11 -6.19 -3.65
N ILE A 57 10.28 -6.19 -3.00
CA ILE A 57 11.57 -6.43 -3.65
C ILE A 57 12.23 -7.64 -3.02
N GLU A 58 12.53 -8.63 -3.85
CA GLU A 58 13.24 -9.85 -3.50
C GLU A 58 14.53 -9.91 -4.29
N ARG A 59 15.62 -10.31 -3.65
CA ARG A 59 16.95 -10.42 -4.31
C ARG A 59 17.53 -11.83 -4.15
N PRO A 60 17.00 -12.82 -4.90
CA PRO A 60 17.63 -14.13 -4.95
C PRO A 60 18.90 -14.03 -5.82
N ALA A 61 20.08 -14.26 -5.22
CA ALA A 61 21.38 -14.20 -5.88
C ALA A 61 21.61 -12.86 -6.62
N LYS A 62 21.81 -12.90 -7.94
CA LYS A 62 22.05 -11.71 -8.80
C LYS A 62 20.79 -11.17 -9.49
N LEU A 63 19.61 -11.65 -9.09
CA LEU A 63 18.32 -11.26 -9.67
C LEU A 63 17.59 -10.32 -8.71
N ALA A 64 17.10 -9.18 -9.19
CA ALA A 64 16.15 -8.31 -8.47
C ALA A 64 14.74 -8.57 -8.98
N ARG A 65 13.92 -9.26 -8.19
CA ARG A 65 12.50 -9.48 -8.48
C ARG A 65 11.69 -8.38 -7.81
N ILE A 66 11.00 -7.57 -8.60
CA ILE A 66 10.19 -6.45 -8.13
C ILE A 66 8.74 -6.74 -8.43
N SER A 67 7.94 -6.96 -7.39
CA SER A 67 6.50 -7.18 -7.50
C SER A 67 5.75 -5.89 -7.14
N ILE A 68 5.02 -5.32 -8.10
CA ILE A 68 4.28 -4.07 -7.98
C ILE A 68 2.80 -4.42 -7.79
N PHE A 69 2.26 -4.07 -6.62
CA PHE A 69 0.83 -4.26 -6.31
C PHE A 69 0.07 -2.99 -6.69
N ALA A 70 -0.79 -3.08 -7.69
CA ALA A 70 -1.52 -1.93 -8.22
C ALA A 70 -3.01 -2.24 -8.45
N ALA A 71 -3.86 -1.22 -8.31
CA ALA A 71 -5.27 -1.33 -8.61
C ALA A 71 -5.57 -1.26 -10.13
N ARG A 72 -4.67 -0.66 -10.90
CA ARG A 72 -4.82 -0.49 -12.35
C ARG A 72 -3.61 -1.02 -13.10
N PRO A 73 -3.46 -2.34 -13.23
CA PRO A 73 -2.29 -2.95 -13.87
C PRO A 73 -2.14 -2.56 -15.34
N GLY A 74 -3.24 -2.33 -16.05
CA GLY A 74 -3.22 -1.91 -17.44
C GLY A 74 -2.45 -0.61 -17.71
N VAL A 75 -2.43 0.31 -16.75
CA VAL A 75 -1.66 1.57 -16.86
C VAL A 75 -0.16 1.32 -16.79
N ILE A 76 0.26 0.30 -16.06
CA ILE A 76 1.69 -0.07 -15.92
C ILE A 76 2.16 -0.85 -17.15
N ILE A 77 1.33 -1.75 -17.65
CA ILE A 77 1.66 -2.61 -18.80
C ILE A 77 1.72 -1.78 -20.08
N GLY A 78 0.77 -0.83 -20.23
CA GLY A 78 0.68 0.02 -21.41
C GLY A 78 0.24 -0.73 -22.68
N LYS A 79 0.28 -0.05 -23.81
CA LYS A 79 -0.09 -0.66 -25.09
C LYS A 79 0.95 -1.70 -25.50
N LYS A 80 0.49 -2.96 -25.67
CA LYS A 80 1.35 -4.10 -26.09
C LYS A 80 2.59 -4.34 -25.20
N GLY A 81 2.56 -3.91 -23.93
CA GLY A 81 3.69 -4.10 -23.02
C GLY A 81 4.85 -3.10 -23.18
N ALA A 82 4.70 -2.04 -23.98
CA ALA A 82 5.78 -1.09 -24.26
C ALA A 82 6.22 -0.30 -23.01
N ASP A 83 5.28 0.02 -22.11
CA ASP A 83 5.59 0.84 -20.94
C ASP A 83 6.27 0.03 -19.84
N ILE A 84 5.91 -1.26 -19.67
CA ILE A 84 6.61 -2.14 -18.74
C ILE A 84 8.06 -2.42 -19.19
N GLU A 85 8.32 -2.56 -20.48
CA GLU A 85 9.69 -2.74 -20.99
C GLU A 85 10.54 -1.47 -20.82
N LYS A 86 9.98 -0.30 -21.02
CA LYS A 86 10.65 0.98 -20.71
C LYS A 86 10.96 1.07 -19.21
N LEU A 87 10.00 0.73 -18.36
CA LEU A 87 10.16 0.72 -16.90
C LEU A 87 11.29 -0.23 -16.50
N ARG A 88 11.28 -1.46 -17.05
CA ARG A 88 12.32 -2.47 -16.82
C ARG A 88 13.71 -1.98 -17.23
N SER A 89 13.83 -1.40 -18.43
CA SER A 89 15.09 -0.85 -18.92
C SER A 89 15.60 0.29 -18.02
N THR A 90 14.70 1.18 -17.56
CA THR A 90 15.09 2.30 -16.69
C THR A 90 15.53 1.82 -15.32
N ILE A 91 14.81 0.86 -14.72
CA ILE A 91 15.21 0.27 -13.43
C ILE A 91 16.52 -0.52 -13.58
N GLY A 92 16.69 -1.24 -14.71
CA GLY A 92 17.94 -1.97 -14.99
C GLY A 92 19.19 -1.09 -15.03
N LYS A 93 19.02 0.21 -15.39
CA LYS A 93 20.13 1.19 -15.32
C LYS A 93 20.42 1.69 -13.90
N MET A 94 19.51 1.47 -12.95
CA MET A 94 19.66 1.91 -11.55
C MET A 94 20.29 0.84 -10.64
N THR A 95 20.30 -0.42 -11.07
CA THR A 95 20.81 -1.56 -10.31
C THR A 95 21.79 -2.37 -11.13
N ALA A 96 22.76 -2.98 -10.45
CA ALA A 96 23.71 -3.90 -11.08
C ALA A 96 23.14 -5.32 -11.30
N SER A 97 21.96 -5.61 -10.74
CA SER A 97 21.32 -6.92 -10.80
C SER A 97 20.38 -7.03 -12.01
N THR A 98 20.15 -8.23 -12.52
CA THR A 98 19.14 -8.48 -13.55
C THR A 98 17.75 -8.21 -12.97
N VAL A 99 16.93 -7.40 -13.64
CA VAL A 99 15.61 -6.99 -13.14
C VAL A 99 14.51 -7.86 -13.74
N SER A 100 13.66 -8.42 -12.87
CA SER A 100 12.41 -9.06 -13.21
C SER A 100 11.26 -8.26 -12.60
N LEU A 101 10.32 -7.77 -13.44
CA LEU A 101 9.12 -7.05 -12.99
C LEU A 101 7.91 -7.99 -13.01
N ASN A 102 7.20 -8.02 -11.90
CA ASN A 102 5.91 -8.69 -11.77
C ASN A 102 4.84 -7.68 -11.35
N ILE A 103 3.67 -7.71 -11.97
CA ILE A 103 2.56 -6.81 -11.65
C ILE A 103 1.44 -7.64 -11.06
N VAL A 104 1.04 -7.30 -9.85
CA VAL A 104 0.00 -7.97 -9.09
C VAL A 104 -1.22 -7.06 -8.99
N GLU A 105 -2.37 -7.53 -9.46
CA GLU A 105 -3.62 -6.78 -9.39
C GLU A 105 -4.22 -6.83 -7.99
N ILE A 106 -4.65 -5.66 -7.49
CA ILE A 106 -5.42 -5.55 -6.24
C ILE A 106 -6.90 -5.53 -6.61
N ARG A 107 -7.62 -6.62 -6.29
CA ARG A 107 -9.03 -6.80 -6.64
C ARG A 107 -9.98 -5.87 -5.88
N LYS A 108 -9.65 -5.51 -4.63
CA LYS A 108 -10.48 -4.65 -3.75
C LYS A 108 -9.67 -3.43 -3.30
N PRO A 109 -9.49 -2.41 -4.16
CA PRO A 109 -8.68 -1.24 -3.84
C PRO A 109 -9.26 -0.41 -2.70
N GLU A 110 -10.57 -0.44 -2.47
CA GLU A 110 -11.23 0.30 -1.41
C GLU A 110 -11.03 -0.29 -0.01
N VAL A 111 -10.48 -1.51 0.08
CA VAL A 111 -10.09 -2.17 1.34
C VAL A 111 -8.59 -2.09 1.59
N ASP A 112 -7.83 -1.48 0.67
CA ASP A 112 -6.40 -1.22 0.81
C ASP A 112 -6.16 0.15 1.43
N ALA A 113 -5.49 0.18 2.59
CA ALA A 113 -5.30 1.41 3.35
C ALA A 113 -4.53 2.49 2.57
N LYS A 114 -3.50 2.08 1.77
CA LYS A 114 -2.68 3.03 0.99
C LYS A 114 -3.48 3.70 -0.11
N LEU A 115 -4.29 2.92 -0.83
CA LEU A 115 -5.11 3.41 -1.92
C LEU A 115 -6.25 4.30 -1.41
N VAL A 116 -6.86 3.93 -0.29
CA VAL A 116 -7.90 4.76 0.36
C VAL A 116 -7.30 6.08 0.84
N ALA A 117 -6.13 6.04 1.50
CA ALA A 117 -5.47 7.26 1.99
C ALA A 117 -5.12 8.21 0.84
N GLN A 118 -4.53 7.68 -0.24
CA GLN A 118 -4.21 8.46 -1.43
C GLN A 118 -5.45 9.03 -2.10
N GLY A 119 -6.51 8.21 -2.25
CA GLY A 119 -7.77 8.66 -2.83
C GLY A 119 -8.46 9.78 -2.04
N ILE A 120 -8.32 9.80 -0.70
CA ILE A 120 -8.79 10.92 0.14
C ILE A 120 -7.89 12.14 -0.08
N ALA A 121 -6.55 11.96 -0.09
CA ALA A 121 -5.60 13.04 -0.32
C ALA A 121 -5.85 13.75 -1.66
N ASP A 122 -6.01 13.00 -2.73
CA ASP A 122 -6.32 13.52 -4.08
C ASP A 122 -7.64 14.30 -4.11
N GLN A 123 -8.66 13.87 -3.34
CA GLN A 123 -9.93 14.58 -3.22
C GLN A 123 -9.78 15.89 -2.44
N LEU A 124 -8.93 15.92 -1.39
CA LEU A 124 -8.62 17.14 -0.65
C LEU A 124 -7.89 18.18 -1.52
N GLU A 125 -6.95 17.75 -2.34
CA GLU A 125 -6.25 18.61 -3.31
C GLU A 125 -7.19 19.22 -4.34
N ARG A 126 -8.22 18.46 -4.75
CA ARG A 126 -9.30 18.94 -5.62
C ARG A 126 -10.36 19.77 -4.90
N ARG A 127 -10.11 20.18 -3.65
CA ARG A 127 -10.99 21.02 -2.81
C ARG A 127 -12.37 20.40 -2.54
N ILE A 128 -12.48 19.07 -2.56
CA ILE A 128 -13.70 18.38 -2.14
C ILE A 128 -13.81 18.49 -0.61
N ALA A 129 -15.05 18.68 -0.10
CA ALA A 129 -15.29 18.75 1.33
C ALA A 129 -14.78 17.51 2.05
N PHE A 130 -13.84 17.67 2.98
CA PHE A 130 -13.14 16.58 3.66
C PHE A 130 -14.08 15.61 4.36
N ARG A 131 -15.20 16.11 4.98
CA ARG A 131 -16.22 15.26 5.60
C ARG A 131 -16.88 14.31 4.61
N ARG A 132 -17.15 14.79 3.39
CA ARG A 132 -17.73 13.98 2.32
C ARG A 132 -16.77 12.94 1.82
N ALA A 133 -15.49 13.31 1.62
CA ALA A 133 -14.44 12.40 1.20
C ALA A 133 -14.23 11.25 2.21
N MET A 134 -14.11 11.60 3.51
CA MET A 134 -13.93 10.62 4.58
C MET A 134 -15.13 9.68 4.72
N LYS A 135 -16.36 10.21 4.77
CA LYS A 135 -17.58 9.37 4.88
C LYS A 135 -17.74 8.43 3.71
N ARG A 136 -17.50 8.90 2.48
CA ARG A 136 -17.57 8.07 1.27
C ARG A 136 -16.54 6.93 1.34
N ALA A 137 -15.30 7.21 1.74
CA ALA A 137 -14.25 6.20 1.88
C ALA A 137 -14.62 5.13 2.91
N VAL A 138 -15.15 5.55 4.08
CA VAL A 138 -15.60 4.64 5.14
C VAL A 138 -16.74 3.73 4.64
N GLN A 139 -17.77 4.30 4.04
CA GLN A 139 -18.91 3.53 3.52
C GLN A 139 -18.49 2.55 2.41
N SER A 140 -17.57 2.96 1.50
CA SER A 140 -17.10 2.10 0.42
C SER A 140 -16.30 0.91 0.96
N ALA A 141 -15.42 1.13 1.93
CA ALA A 141 -14.62 0.07 2.54
C ALA A 141 -15.50 -0.98 3.26
N LEU A 142 -16.49 -0.55 4.04
CA LEU A 142 -17.41 -1.47 4.73
C LEU A 142 -18.24 -2.29 3.76
N ARG A 143 -18.78 -1.65 2.69
CA ARG A 143 -19.56 -2.34 1.65
C ARG A 143 -18.77 -3.45 0.96
N LEU A 144 -17.45 -3.29 0.81
CA LEU A 144 -16.57 -4.26 0.15
C LEU A 144 -15.97 -5.29 1.10
N GLY A 145 -16.39 -5.29 2.37
CA GLY A 145 -16.10 -6.35 3.31
C GLY A 145 -14.97 -6.04 4.30
N ALA A 146 -14.64 -4.77 4.54
CA ALA A 146 -13.86 -4.41 5.70
C ALA A 146 -14.72 -4.56 6.97
N GLU A 147 -14.21 -5.21 8.01
CA GLU A 147 -14.91 -5.35 9.30
C GLU A 147 -14.90 -4.07 10.12
N GLY A 148 -13.99 -3.17 9.81
CA GLY A 148 -13.91 -1.86 10.40
C GLY A 148 -12.87 -0.97 9.74
N ILE A 149 -13.14 0.33 9.80
CA ILE A 149 -12.24 1.33 9.27
C ILE A 149 -12.21 2.55 10.17
N ARG A 150 -11.03 3.15 10.28
CA ARG A 150 -10.83 4.46 10.89
C ARG A 150 -10.05 5.33 9.91
N VAL A 151 -10.56 6.53 9.68
CA VAL A 151 -9.90 7.56 8.87
C VAL A 151 -9.70 8.78 9.75
N ALA A 152 -8.49 9.36 9.73
CA ALA A 152 -8.19 10.62 10.40
C ALA A 152 -7.51 11.57 9.44
N CYS A 153 -8.00 12.80 9.38
CA CYS A 153 -7.41 13.90 8.63
C CYS A 153 -7.00 15.01 9.59
N GLY A 154 -5.80 15.54 9.42
CA GLY A 154 -5.26 16.62 10.23
C GLY A 154 -4.58 17.69 9.40
N GLY A 155 -4.72 18.96 9.80
CA GLY A 155 -4.18 20.11 9.10
C GLY A 155 -5.20 21.25 9.00
N ARG A 156 -5.00 22.16 8.06
CA ARG A 156 -5.93 23.28 7.76
C ARG A 156 -7.11 22.78 6.91
N LEU A 157 -8.00 22.01 7.56
CA LEU A 157 -9.13 21.37 6.90
C LEU A 157 -10.11 22.40 6.33
N GLY A 158 -10.37 22.34 5.03
CA GLY A 158 -11.24 23.28 4.32
C GLY A 158 -10.69 24.70 4.22
N GLY A 159 -9.38 24.91 4.44
CA GLY A 159 -8.73 26.22 4.40
C GLY A 159 -8.83 27.02 5.71
N ALA A 160 -9.26 26.39 6.81
CA ALA A 160 -9.32 27.04 8.13
C ALA A 160 -7.93 27.54 8.56
N GLU A 161 -7.87 28.71 9.21
CA GLU A 161 -6.60 29.28 9.69
C GLU A 161 -5.95 28.39 10.77
N ILE A 162 -6.78 27.88 11.69
CA ILE A 162 -6.32 27.01 12.77
C ILE A 162 -6.40 25.55 12.29
N ALA A 163 -5.26 24.86 12.38
CA ALA A 163 -5.19 23.44 12.09
C ALA A 163 -5.99 22.64 13.12
N ARG A 164 -6.73 21.66 12.65
CA ARG A 164 -7.46 20.72 13.49
C ARG A 164 -7.39 19.31 12.91
N SER A 165 -7.73 18.33 13.73
CA SER A 165 -7.85 16.93 13.29
C SER A 165 -9.28 16.46 13.49
N GLU A 166 -9.81 15.77 12.47
CA GLU A 166 -11.10 15.10 12.52
C GLU A 166 -10.90 13.63 12.19
N SER A 167 -11.65 12.75 12.87
CA SER A 167 -11.59 11.31 12.59
C SER A 167 -12.99 10.70 12.55
N TYR A 168 -13.18 9.78 11.60
CA TYR A 168 -14.36 8.94 11.48
C TYR A 168 -13.95 7.50 11.69
N ARG A 169 -14.76 6.75 12.42
CA ARG A 169 -14.56 5.33 12.67
C ARG A 169 -15.90 4.62 12.58
N GLU A 170 -15.94 3.54 11.82
CA GLU A 170 -17.06 2.62 11.77
C GLU A 170 -16.56 1.19 11.86
N GLY A 171 -17.33 0.34 12.51
CA GLY A 171 -16.94 -1.03 12.80
C GLY A 171 -15.86 -1.16 13.89
N ARG A 172 -15.21 -2.30 13.91
CA ARG A 172 -14.21 -2.68 14.92
C ARG A 172 -12.80 -2.46 14.37
N VAL A 173 -11.93 -1.78 15.12
CA VAL A 173 -10.50 -1.61 14.76
C VAL A 173 -9.66 -1.92 16.01
N PRO A 174 -9.36 -3.22 16.27
CA PRO A 174 -8.69 -3.66 17.50
C PRO A 174 -7.16 -3.50 17.37
N LEU A 175 -6.63 -2.31 17.65
CA LEU A 175 -5.20 -2.01 17.49
C LEU A 175 -4.29 -2.81 18.43
N HIS A 176 -4.79 -3.23 19.58
CA HIS A 176 -4.03 -4.00 20.58
C HIS A 176 -4.00 -5.51 20.32
N THR A 177 -4.93 -6.03 19.51
CA THR A 177 -4.99 -7.45 19.16
C THR A 177 -3.95 -7.76 18.07
N LEU A 178 -2.92 -8.54 18.39
CA LEU A 178 -1.82 -8.83 17.45
C LEU A 178 -2.26 -9.70 16.26
N ARG A 179 -3.19 -10.64 16.47
CA ARG A 179 -3.75 -11.49 15.41
C ARG A 179 -4.65 -10.74 14.43
N ALA A 180 -5.07 -9.51 14.77
CA ALA A 180 -5.91 -8.69 13.89
C ALA A 180 -5.12 -8.23 12.65
N ASN A 181 -5.66 -8.50 11.46
CA ASN A 181 -5.10 -8.01 10.20
C ASN A 181 -5.50 -6.55 9.99
N ILE A 182 -4.64 -5.65 10.46
CA ILE A 182 -4.84 -4.20 10.32
C ILE A 182 -3.90 -3.69 9.24
N ASP A 183 -4.51 -3.12 8.21
CA ASP A 183 -3.79 -2.38 7.18
C ASP A 183 -3.74 -0.91 7.56
N TYR A 184 -2.58 -0.28 7.42
CA TYR A 184 -2.35 1.10 7.81
C TYR A 184 -1.60 1.84 6.73
N ALA A 185 -2.02 3.06 6.45
CA ALA A 185 -1.27 3.92 5.56
C ALA A 185 -1.44 5.40 5.92
N GLU A 186 -0.44 6.15 5.51
CA GLU A 186 -0.41 7.60 5.55
C GLU A 186 -0.31 8.15 4.14
N ALA A 187 -1.00 9.27 3.92
CA ALA A 187 -0.88 10.08 2.71
C ALA A 187 -0.89 11.56 3.08
N THR A 188 -0.26 12.36 2.24
CA THR A 188 -0.22 13.81 2.38
C THR A 188 -0.95 14.45 1.21
N ALA A 189 -1.84 15.39 1.51
CA ALA A 189 -2.52 16.21 0.52
C ALA A 189 -1.87 17.61 0.52
N HIS A 190 -1.35 18.01 -0.63
CA HIS A 190 -0.73 19.33 -0.81
C HIS A 190 -1.80 20.32 -1.30
N THR A 191 -2.33 21.10 -0.36
CA THR A 191 -3.35 22.10 -0.68
C THR A 191 -2.72 23.49 -0.80
N SER A 192 -3.46 24.44 -1.40
CA SER A 192 -3.02 25.85 -1.50
C SER A 192 -2.83 26.53 -0.13
N TYR A 193 -3.42 25.96 0.93
CA TYR A 193 -3.34 26.49 2.30
C TYR A 193 -2.30 25.77 3.17
N GLY A 194 -1.61 24.78 2.64
CA GLY A 194 -0.63 23.97 3.35
C GLY A 194 -0.86 22.47 3.20
N VAL A 195 -0.16 21.68 3.97
CA VAL A 195 -0.20 20.21 3.90
C VAL A 195 -1.23 19.66 4.89
N CYS A 196 -2.09 18.76 4.41
CA CYS A 196 -3.02 18.00 5.23
C CYS A 196 -2.59 16.53 5.28
N GLY A 197 -2.40 15.97 6.47
CA GLY A 197 -2.08 14.56 6.68
C GLY A 197 -3.33 13.72 6.75
N VAL A 198 -3.35 12.60 6.04
CA VAL A 198 -4.42 11.59 6.06
C VAL A 198 -3.86 10.30 6.60
N LYS A 199 -4.50 9.71 7.62
CA LYS A 199 -4.16 8.41 8.21
C LYS A 199 -5.35 7.48 8.11
N VAL A 200 -5.13 6.27 7.63
CA VAL A 200 -6.18 5.27 7.43
C VAL A 200 -5.78 3.96 8.09
N TRP A 201 -6.70 3.37 8.83
CA TRP A 201 -6.61 2.03 9.42
C TRP A 201 -7.78 1.21 8.90
N VAL A 202 -7.51 0.09 8.28
CA VAL A 202 -8.52 -0.84 7.77
C VAL A 202 -8.34 -2.18 8.46
N PHE A 203 -9.38 -2.65 9.12
CA PHE A 203 -9.42 -3.97 9.74
C PHE A 203 -10.07 -4.95 8.77
N LYS A 204 -9.33 -5.99 8.39
CA LYS A 204 -9.70 -7.01 7.38
C LYS A 204 -10.13 -8.34 8.01
N GLY A 205 -10.22 -8.41 9.34
CA GLY A 205 -10.49 -9.64 10.09
C GLY A 205 -9.28 -10.15 10.88
N GLU A 206 -9.39 -11.32 11.46
CA GLU A 206 -8.33 -11.95 12.28
C GLU A 206 -7.63 -13.06 11.49
N ILE A 207 -6.31 -13.16 11.61
CA ILE A 207 -5.51 -14.23 11.03
C ILE A 207 -5.18 -15.20 12.15
N LEU A 208 -5.70 -16.42 12.07
CA LEU A 208 -5.47 -17.49 13.02
C LEU A 208 -4.39 -18.49 12.55
N GLY A 209 -4.11 -18.54 11.26
CA GLY A 209 -3.04 -19.33 10.66
C GLY A 209 -1.71 -18.58 10.64
N HIS A 210 -0.60 -19.30 10.71
CA HIS A 210 0.69 -18.74 11.15
C HIS A 210 1.67 -18.39 10.02
N ASP A 211 1.34 -18.43 8.75
CA ASP A 211 2.31 -18.06 7.71
C ASP A 211 2.07 -16.64 7.15
N PRO A 212 2.88 -15.64 7.58
CA PRO A 212 2.76 -14.27 7.09
C PRO A 212 3.01 -14.12 5.59
N MET A 213 3.64 -15.12 4.96
CA MET A 213 3.98 -15.11 3.54
C MET A 213 2.96 -15.86 2.66
N SER A 214 2.07 -16.67 3.25
CA SER A 214 1.16 -17.53 2.49
C SER A 214 0.24 -16.74 1.56
N GLN A 215 -0.30 -15.61 2.02
CA GLN A 215 -1.19 -14.79 1.20
C GLN A 215 -0.49 -14.17 -0.02
N ASP A 216 0.72 -13.66 0.18
CA ASP A 216 1.51 -13.09 -0.93
C ASP A 216 1.95 -14.18 -1.92
N ARG A 217 2.32 -15.39 -1.43
CA ARG A 217 2.61 -16.55 -2.29
C ARG A 217 1.41 -16.99 -3.10
N LEU A 218 0.26 -17.17 -2.47
CA LEU A 218 -0.97 -17.54 -3.16
C LEU A 218 -1.38 -16.53 -4.23
N MET A 219 -1.21 -15.22 -3.97
CA MET A 219 -1.47 -14.20 -4.98
C MET A 219 -0.46 -14.25 -6.13
N MET A 220 0.81 -14.52 -5.87
CA MET A 220 1.84 -14.66 -6.90
C MET A 220 1.66 -15.93 -7.72
N GLU A 221 1.37 -17.07 -7.09
CA GLU A 221 1.14 -18.36 -7.73
C GLU A 221 -0.13 -18.35 -8.59
N ALA A 222 -1.21 -17.75 -8.11
CA ALA A 222 -2.46 -17.62 -8.85
C ALA A 222 -2.32 -16.83 -10.16
N GLN A 223 -1.35 -15.93 -10.24
CA GLN A 223 -1.07 -15.17 -11.46
C GLN A 223 -0.11 -15.90 -12.41
N THR A 224 0.80 -16.69 -11.88
CA THR A 224 1.77 -17.47 -12.68
C THR A 224 1.11 -18.67 -13.33
N SER A 225 0.12 -19.26 -12.65
CA SER A 225 -0.57 -20.48 -13.10
C SER A 225 -1.84 -20.22 -13.93
N GLY A 226 -2.28 -18.96 -14.08
CA GLY A 226 -3.55 -18.61 -14.75
C GLY A 226 -4.81 -19.17 -14.04
N VAL A 227 -4.64 -19.82 -12.90
CA VAL A 227 -5.72 -20.42 -12.11
C VAL A 227 -6.31 -19.34 -11.18
N ARG A 228 -7.63 -19.17 -11.21
CA ARG A 228 -8.32 -18.31 -10.25
C ARG A 228 -8.08 -18.84 -8.83
N PRO A 229 -7.59 -18.00 -7.89
CA PRO A 229 -7.45 -18.43 -6.50
C PRO A 229 -8.83 -18.82 -5.94
N PRO A 230 -8.87 -19.77 -4.98
CA PRO A 230 -10.11 -20.19 -4.34
C PRO A 230 -10.85 -18.98 -3.75
N ARG A 231 -12.16 -18.94 -3.94
CA ARG A 231 -13.02 -17.96 -3.28
C ARG A 231 -12.92 -18.18 -1.78
N ASP A 232 -12.67 -17.10 -1.06
CA ASP A 232 -12.70 -17.11 0.41
C ASP A 232 -14.17 -17.17 0.85
N ASP A 233 -14.75 -18.39 0.83
CA ASP A 233 -16.11 -18.69 1.28
C ASP A 233 -16.12 -18.82 2.82
N ARG A 234 -15.71 -17.80 3.53
CA ARG A 234 -16.00 -17.67 4.97
C ARG A 234 -17.17 -16.71 5.14
N ARG A 235 -18.35 -17.30 5.21
CA ARG A 235 -19.52 -16.68 5.85
C ARG A 235 -19.41 -16.80 7.36
#